data_07a8f397ec94d923605874de7db22dc4
#
_entry.id   07a8f397ec94d923605874de7db22dc4
#
_cell.length_a   1.000
_cell.length_b   1.000
_cell.length_c   1.000
_cell.angle_alpha   90.00
_cell.angle_beta   90.00
_cell.angle_gamma   90.00
#
_symmetry.space_group_name_H-M   'P 1'
#
loop_
_entity.id
_entity.type
_entity.pdbx_description
1 polymer ?
#
loop_
_entity_poly.entity_id
_entity_poly.type
_entity_poly.pdbx_seq_one_letter_code
_entity_poly.pdbx_strand_id
1 'polypeptide(L)'
;MQKEFIIKTSRSVTLNVTGGKIDSFREKEETTGTVRVYENGCIGIAGCLGTPDEQKLTEKAMDALALGIPYPCKLDGALEQESLHEEEIIPVSDFIPTMQSFLDRLGEVCPKFAFSNKISLNYQKTEYRNSLGRHLTSAERNVSISLLAQNRGSGNLFDTVFSYKGNHFDADELLSRFKKEYDAFYIPADIASGRYPVVMDTA
;
A
#
# COMPACT_ATOMS: atom_id res chain seq x y z
N MET A 1 21.35 26.57 7.48
CA MET A 1 20.92 25.37 6.71
C MET A 1 20.11 24.47 7.62
N GLN A 2 18.93 24.02 7.20
CA GLN A 2 18.10 23.01 7.88
C GLN A 2 18.16 21.73 7.08
N LYS A 3 17.93 20.59 7.74
CA LYS A 3 18.06 19.25 7.12
C LYS A 3 16.99 18.29 7.64
N GLU A 4 16.51 17.43 6.75
CA GLU A 4 15.72 16.23 7.05
C GLU A 4 16.43 14.98 6.55
N PHE A 5 16.25 13.89 7.27
CA PHE A 5 16.67 12.57 6.86
C PHE A 5 15.53 11.58 7.05
N ILE A 6 15.19 10.85 5.99
CA ILE A 6 14.11 9.88 5.96
C ILE A 6 14.68 8.54 5.54
N ILE A 7 14.45 7.51 6.36
CA ILE A 7 14.73 6.12 5.99
C ILE A 7 13.39 5.40 5.89
N LYS A 8 13.17 4.72 4.79
CA LYS A 8 11.98 3.89 4.59
C LYS A 8 12.42 2.46 4.26
N THR A 9 11.98 1.51 5.08
CA THR A 9 12.14 0.07 4.83
C THR A 9 10.77 -0.52 4.53
N SER A 10 10.67 -1.28 3.45
CA SER A 10 9.46 -1.99 3.06
C SER A 10 9.78 -3.45 2.78
N ARG A 11 8.89 -4.35 3.23
CA ARG A 11 8.90 -5.77 2.90
C ARG A 11 7.52 -6.15 2.38
N SER A 12 7.47 -6.95 1.35
CA SER A 12 6.20 -7.45 0.83
C SER A 12 6.33 -8.87 0.31
N VAL A 13 5.30 -9.67 0.56
CA VAL A 13 5.05 -10.94 -0.12
C VAL A 13 3.80 -10.74 -0.95
N THR A 14 3.92 -10.87 -2.26
CA THR A 14 2.82 -10.66 -3.21
C THR A 14 2.53 -11.97 -3.93
N LEU A 15 1.28 -12.40 -3.88
CA LEU A 15 0.76 -13.57 -4.57
C LEU A 15 0.05 -13.12 -5.85
N ASN A 16 0.38 -13.72 -6.98
CA ASN A 16 -0.38 -13.54 -8.21
C ASN A 16 -1.46 -14.62 -8.28
N VAL A 17 -2.66 -14.19 -8.59
CA VAL A 17 -3.85 -15.03 -8.68
C VAL A 17 -4.35 -15.06 -10.12
N THR A 18 -4.61 -16.26 -10.63
CA THR A 18 -5.19 -16.47 -11.96
C THR A 18 -6.30 -17.51 -11.85
N GLY A 19 -7.52 -17.13 -12.21
CA GLY A 19 -8.68 -18.02 -12.18
C GLY A 19 -8.99 -18.59 -10.78
N GLY A 20 -8.67 -17.87 -9.71
CA GLY A 20 -8.89 -18.31 -8.32
C GLY A 20 -7.77 -19.20 -7.76
N LYS A 21 -6.66 -19.35 -8.47
CA LYS A 21 -5.49 -20.11 -8.00
C LYS A 21 -4.27 -19.20 -7.89
N ILE A 22 -3.45 -19.43 -6.87
CA ILE A 22 -2.14 -18.80 -6.74
C ILE A 22 -1.21 -19.47 -7.73
N ASP A 23 -0.71 -18.73 -8.71
CA ASP A 23 0.18 -19.24 -9.76
C ASP A 23 1.64 -18.90 -9.50
N SER A 24 1.91 -17.81 -8.81
CA SER A 24 3.26 -17.39 -8.45
C SER A 24 3.27 -16.46 -7.24
N PHE A 25 4.44 -16.30 -6.61
CA PHE A 25 4.64 -15.31 -5.57
C PHE A 25 5.96 -14.57 -5.76
N ARG A 26 6.04 -13.40 -5.17
CA ARG A 26 7.24 -12.57 -5.16
C ARG A 26 7.44 -12.00 -3.77
N GLU A 27 8.66 -12.13 -3.26
CA GLU A 27 9.13 -11.41 -2.10
C GLU A 27 9.97 -10.21 -2.52
N LYS A 28 9.76 -9.08 -1.86
CA LYS A 28 10.55 -7.86 -2.07
C LYS A 28 10.89 -7.27 -0.71
N GLU A 29 12.16 -6.93 -0.52
CA GLU A 29 12.63 -6.09 0.57
C GLU A 29 13.39 -4.91 -0.03
N GLU A 30 13.10 -3.71 0.44
CA GLU A 30 13.71 -2.49 -0.08
C GLU A 30 13.91 -1.48 1.04
N THR A 31 15.08 -0.89 1.10
CA THR A 31 15.38 0.25 1.97
C THR A 31 15.72 1.44 1.09
N THR A 32 15.16 2.60 1.40
CA THR A 32 15.49 3.86 0.74
C THR A 32 15.90 4.89 1.78
N GLY A 33 16.87 5.73 1.42
CA GLY A 33 17.26 6.90 2.22
C GLY A 33 17.06 8.17 1.42
N THR A 34 16.53 9.21 2.05
CA THR A 34 16.36 10.52 1.44
C THR A 34 16.85 11.60 2.39
N VAL A 35 17.71 12.49 1.91
CA VAL A 35 18.10 13.72 2.58
C VAL A 35 17.51 14.89 1.83
N ARG A 36 16.95 15.85 2.58
CA ARG A 36 16.56 17.15 2.08
C ARG A 36 17.29 18.22 2.88
N VAL A 37 17.83 19.21 2.19
CA VAL A 37 18.46 20.37 2.79
C VAL A 37 17.74 21.64 2.35
N TYR A 38 17.66 22.61 3.27
CA TYR A 38 16.89 23.85 3.07
C TYR A 38 17.77 25.03 3.42
N GLU A 39 17.90 25.96 2.51
CA GLU A 39 18.64 27.22 2.71
C GLU A 39 18.10 28.29 1.78
N ASN A 40 17.97 29.53 2.30
CA ASN A 40 17.56 30.72 1.54
C ASN A 40 16.23 30.53 0.76
N GLY A 41 15.27 29.78 1.31
CA GLY A 41 13.99 29.51 0.65
C GLY A 41 14.06 28.51 -0.51
N CYS A 42 15.17 27.80 -0.65
CA CYS A 42 15.36 26.75 -1.65
C CYS A 42 15.53 25.39 -1.00
N ILE A 43 15.32 24.33 -1.77
CA ILE A 43 15.48 22.93 -1.39
C ILE A 43 16.49 22.23 -2.29
N GLY A 44 17.33 21.40 -1.67
CA GLY A 44 18.13 20.39 -2.35
C GLY A 44 17.75 19.00 -1.84
N ILE A 45 17.65 18.02 -2.73
CA ILE A 45 17.20 16.65 -2.40
C ILE A 45 18.16 15.64 -2.99
N ALA A 46 18.53 14.64 -2.19
CA ALA A 46 19.24 13.45 -2.66
C ALA A 46 18.62 12.18 -2.04
N GLY A 47 18.61 11.10 -2.79
CA GLY A 47 18.13 9.82 -2.32
C GLY A 47 18.97 8.66 -2.83
N CYS A 48 18.84 7.52 -2.16
CA CYS A 48 19.45 6.26 -2.58
C CYS A 48 18.51 5.09 -2.35
N LEU A 49 18.77 4.01 -3.07
CA LEU A 49 18.24 2.68 -2.82
C LEU A 49 19.31 1.87 -2.08
N GLY A 50 18.91 1.05 -1.12
CA GLY A 50 19.78 0.30 -0.23
C GLY A 50 20.14 1.06 1.05
N THR A 51 21.14 0.60 1.79
CA THR A 51 21.56 1.21 3.06
C THR A 51 22.05 2.64 2.85
N PRO A 52 21.38 3.64 3.45
CA PRO A 52 21.73 5.04 3.22
C PRO A 52 23.01 5.44 3.98
N ASP A 53 23.89 6.16 3.28
CA ASP A 53 24.99 6.92 3.87
C ASP A 53 24.55 8.40 3.98
N GLU A 54 24.16 8.82 5.18
CA GLU A 54 23.59 10.14 5.40
C GLU A 54 24.57 11.27 5.00
N GLN A 55 25.88 11.09 5.24
CA GLN A 55 26.86 12.12 4.92
C GLN A 55 26.93 12.33 3.40
N LYS A 56 27.08 11.25 2.62
CA LYS A 56 27.12 11.34 1.16
C LYS A 56 25.82 11.88 0.56
N LEU A 57 24.67 11.49 1.14
CA LEU A 57 23.39 12.04 0.70
C LEU A 57 23.26 13.51 1.02
N THR A 58 23.78 13.96 2.18
CA THR A 58 23.79 15.39 2.54
C THR A 58 24.63 16.19 1.55
N GLU A 59 25.84 15.73 1.21
CA GLU A 59 26.71 16.36 0.20
C GLU A 59 25.99 16.52 -1.14
N LYS A 60 25.38 15.46 -1.65
CA LYS A 60 24.61 15.49 -2.91
C LYS A 60 23.38 16.40 -2.83
N ALA A 61 22.70 16.44 -1.68
CA ALA A 61 21.56 17.33 -1.51
C ALA A 61 22.00 18.81 -1.46
N MET A 62 23.20 19.09 -0.90
CA MET A 62 23.80 20.43 -0.94
C MET A 62 24.18 20.83 -2.37
N ASP A 63 24.75 19.92 -3.16
CA ASP A 63 25.00 20.19 -4.58
C ASP A 63 23.71 20.51 -5.34
N ALA A 64 22.62 19.82 -5.02
CA ALA A 64 21.30 20.07 -5.61
C ALA A 64 20.70 21.42 -5.21
N LEU A 65 21.09 22.02 -4.07
CA LEU A 65 20.68 23.39 -3.69
C LEU A 65 21.11 24.43 -4.72
N ALA A 66 22.24 24.21 -5.41
CA ALA A 66 22.73 25.12 -6.46
C ALA A 66 21.74 25.28 -7.62
N LEU A 67 20.76 24.37 -7.77
CA LEU A 67 19.69 24.49 -8.76
C LEU A 67 18.68 25.59 -8.42
N GLY A 68 18.68 26.12 -7.20
CA GLY A 68 17.84 27.22 -6.76
C GLY A 68 16.34 26.91 -6.76
N ILE A 69 15.94 25.66 -6.50
CA ILE A 69 14.53 25.25 -6.51
C ILE A 69 13.81 25.89 -5.33
N PRO A 70 12.81 26.78 -5.55
CA PRO A 70 12.11 27.45 -4.46
C PRO A 70 11.29 26.45 -3.62
N TYR A 71 11.36 26.62 -2.30
CA TYR A 71 10.56 25.81 -1.37
C TYR A 71 10.19 26.65 -0.15
N PRO A 72 8.93 27.12 -0.05
CA PRO A 72 8.51 28.08 0.98
C PRO A 72 8.23 27.44 2.34
N CYS A 73 8.17 26.11 2.43
CA CYS A 73 7.85 25.44 3.67
C CYS A 73 9.00 25.49 4.68
N LYS A 74 8.64 25.54 5.96
CA LYS A 74 9.58 25.50 7.09
C LYS A 74 9.49 24.14 7.76
N LEU A 75 10.60 23.68 8.33
CA LEU A 75 10.60 22.47 9.14
C LEU A 75 9.89 22.74 10.48
N ASP A 76 9.17 21.72 10.93
CA ASP A 76 8.60 21.73 12.27
C ASP A 76 9.67 21.49 13.35
N GLY A 77 9.44 22.06 14.54
CA GLY A 77 10.32 21.94 15.69
C GLY A 77 10.37 20.53 16.30
N ALA A 78 11.07 20.43 17.44
CA ALA A 78 11.29 19.20 18.16
C ALA A 78 10.00 18.47 18.52
N LEU A 79 9.98 17.18 18.24
CA LEU A 79 8.93 16.23 18.62
C LEU A 79 9.53 14.83 18.53
N GLU A 80 9.30 14.02 19.55
CA GLU A 80 9.61 12.59 19.51
C GLU A 80 8.28 11.81 19.57
N GLN A 81 8.06 10.96 18.57
CA GLN A 81 6.82 10.17 18.49
C GLN A 81 7.07 8.84 17.78
N GLU A 82 6.51 7.79 18.36
CA GLU A 82 6.47 6.46 17.77
C GLU A 82 5.03 6.02 17.55
N SER A 83 4.77 5.37 16.41
CA SER A 83 3.49 4.73 16.07
C SER A 83 3.80 3.37 15.44
N LEU A 84 3.84 2.34 16.27
CA LEU A 84 4.28 1.00 15.88
C LEU A 84 3.07 0.05 15.88
N HIS A 85 2.70 -0.44 14.70
CA HIS A 85 1.66 -1.44 14.46
C HIS A 85 2.30 -2.62 13.73
N GLU A 86 3.13 -3.39 14.47
CA GLU A 86 3.98 -4.44 13.93
C GLU A 86 3.45 -5.86 14.22
N GLU A 87 2.25 -5.98 14.78
CA GLU A 87 1.64 -7.27 15.06
C GLU A 87 1.53 -8.11 13.78
N GLU A 88 1.91 -9.37 13.90
CA GLU A 88 1.88 -10.29 12.77
C GLU A 88 0.42 -10.64 12.42
N ILE A 89 -0.01 -10.35 11.20
CA ILE A 89 -1.37 -10.62 10.72
C ILE A 89 -1.51 -12.09 10.33
N ILE A 90 -0.56 -12.57 9.53
CA ILE A 90 -0.45 -13.96 9.08
C ILE A 90 1.04 -14.27 8.99
N PRO A 91 1.53 -15.37 9.59
CA PRO A 91 2.89 -15.81 9.40
C PRO A 91 3.21 -16.00 7.91
N VAL A 92 4.39 -15.56 7.47
CA VAL A 92 4.76 -15.66 6.04
C VAL A 92 4.72 -17.12 5.56
N SER A 93 5.10 -18.10 6.42
CA SER A 93 5.01 -19.53 6.12
C SER A 93 3.59 -19.99 5.81
N ASP A 94 2.60 -19.36 6.42
CA ASP A 94 1.19 -19.76 6.35
C ASP A 94 0.42 -18.91 5.34
N PHE A 95 1.05 -17.87 4.77
CA PHE A 95 0.36 -16.92 3.90
C PHE A 95 -0.19 -17.56 2.63
N ILE A 96 0.61 -18.38 1.93
CA ILE A 96 0.17 -19.06 0.70
C ILE A 96 -0.99 -20.03 0.99
N PRO A 97 -0.86 -20.99 1.94
CA PRO A 97 -1.97 -21.93 2.20
C PRO A 97 -3.24 -21.23 2.72
N THR A 98 -3.09 -20.20 3.56
CA THR A 98 -4.22 -19.41 4.06
C THR A 98 -4.96 -18.71 2.91
N MET A 99 -4.22 -18.04 2.03
CA MET A 99 -4.83 -17.34 0.90
C MET A 99 -5.41 -18.30 -0.14
N GLN A 100 -4.81 -19.46 -0.38
CA GLN A 100 -5.39 -20.45 -1.29
C GLN A 100 -6.71 -21.00 -0.72
N SER A 101 -6.75 -21.31 0.58
CA SER A 101 -7.99 -21.72 1.25
C SER A 101 -9.08 -20.65 1.16
N PHE A 102 -8.72 -19.37 1.35
CA PHE A 102 -9.63 -18.25 1.18
C PHE A 102 -10.18 -18.16 -0.26
N LEU A 103 -9.31 -18.29 -1.28
CA LEU A 103 -9.70 -18.23 -2.69
C LEU A 103 -10.61 -19.41 -3.09
N ASP A 104 -10.35 -20.61 -2.57
CA ASP A 104 -11.17 -21.78 -2.83
C ASP A 104 -12.59 -21.57 -2.27
N ARG A 105 -12.71 -21.12 -1.03
CA ARG A 105 -13.99 -20.76 -0.40
C ARG A 105 -14.68 -19.59 -1.11
N LEU A 106 -13.92 -18.58 -1.58
CA LEU A 106 -14.47 -17.48 -2.37
C LEU A 106 -15.06 -17.99 -3.69
N GLY A 107 -14.41 -18.95 -4.34
CA GLY A 107 -14.95 -19.60 -5.54
C GLY A 107 -16.25 -20.37 -5.28
N GLU A 108 -16.42 -20.96 -4.08
CA GLU A 108 -17.65 -21.64 -3.68
C GLU A 108 -18.82 -20.65 -3.45
N VAL A 109 -18.55 -19.52 -2.77
CA VAL A 109 -19.60 -18.53 -2.47
C VAL A 109 -19.91 -17.60 -3.64
N CYS A 110 -18.99 -17.47 -4.61
CA CYS A 110 -19.12 -16.64 -5.82
C CYS A 110 -18.88 -17.46 -7.11
N PRO A 111 -19.63 -18.55 -7.39
CA PRO A 111 -19.28 -19.56 -8.39
C PRO A 111 -19.28 -19.05 -9.83
N LYS A 112 -19.98 -17.95 -10.13
CA LYS A 112 -20.03 -17.39 -11.47
C LYS A 112 -18.87 -16.44 -11.78
N PHE A 113 -18.00 -16.13 -10.81
CA PHE A 113 -16.83 -15.31 -11.04
C PHE A 113 -15.54 -16.15 -11.17
N ALA A 114 -14.64 -15.64 -12.01
CA ALA A 114 -13.22 -16.01 -12.01
C ALA A 114 -12.44 -14.86 -11.39
N PHE A 115 -11.53 -15.17 -10.47
CA PHE A 115 -10.77 -14.18 -9.73
C PHE A 115 -9.32 -14.15 -10.21
N SER A 116 -8.80 -12.96 -10.46
CA SER A 116 -7.41 -12.77 -10.86
C SER A 116 -6.85 -11.50 -10.26
N ASN A 117 -5.55 -11.28 -10.30
CA ASN A 117 -4.74 -10.19 -9.86
C ASN A 117 -3.93 -10.49 -8.59
N LYS A 118 -4.02 -9.74 -7.49
CA LYS A 118 -2.98 -9.80 -6.43
C LYS A 118 -3.54 -9.82 -5.03
N ILE A 119 -2.84 -10.56 -4.18
CA ILE A 119 -2.97 -10.51 -2.72
C ILE A 119 -1.57 -10.25 -2.15
N SER A 120 -1.43 -9.32 -1.21
CA SER A 120 -0.12 -8.95 -0.66
C SER A 120 -0.17 -8.87 0.86
N LEU A 121 0.90 -9.33 1.49
CA LEU A 121 1.23 -9.07 2.88
C LEU A 121 2.37 -8.04 2.89
N ASN A 122 2.16 -6.91 3.54
CA ASN A 122 3.06 -5.78 3.49
C ASN A 122 3.50 -5.36 4.89
N TYR A 123 4.74 -4.95 5.00
CA TYR A 123 5.33 -4.25 6.13
C TYR A 123 6.02 -2.99 5.64
N GLN A 124 5.84 -1.88 6.34
CA GLN A 124 6.55 -0.64 6.08
C GLN A 124 6.97 -0.01 7.39
N LYS A 125 8.25 0.37 7.49
CA LYS A 125 8.78 1.20 8.55
C LYS A 125 9.34 2.48 7.96
N THR A 126 9.03 3.62 8.60
CA THR A 126 9.57 4.93 8.22
C THR A 126 10.18 5.57 9.45
N GLU A 127 11.43 5.99 9.34
CA GLU A 127 12.13 6.80 10.33
C GLU A 127 12.39 8.18 9.71
N TYR A 128 11.93 9.22 10.39
CA TYR A 128 12.12 10.62 10.01
C TYR A 128 12.86 11.35 11.12
N ARG A 129 13.86 12.13 10.77
CA ARG A 129 14.50 13.06 11.70
C ARG A 129 14.88 14.37 11.00
N ASN A 130 14.87 15.46 11.75
CA ASN A 130 15.30 16.74 11.23
C ASN A 130 16.29 17.46 12.16
N SER A 131 16.93 18.52 11.64
CA SER A 131 17.92 19.32 12.38
C SER A 131 17.32 20.19 13.48
N LEU A 132 15.99 20.25 13.64
CA LEU A 132 15.29 20.97 14.71
C LEU A 132 14.86 20.06 15.86
N GLY A 133 15.36 18.80 15.90
CA GLY A 133 15.12 17.85 16.98
C GLY A 133 13.83 17.04 16.83
N ARG A 134 13.20 17.02 15.64
CA ARG A 134 12.06 16.10 15.39
C ARG A 134 12.58 14.72 15.05
N HIS A 135 12.03 13.70 15.72
CA HIS A 135 12.27 12.30 15.45
C HIS A 135 10.94 11.53 15.48
N LEU A 136 10.56 10.99 14.34
CA LEU A 136 9.31 10.24 14.18
C LEU A 136 9.63 8.85 13.66
N THR A 137 9.06 7.83 14.29
CA THR A 137 9.11 6.46 13.81
C THR A 137 7.69 5.95 13.61
N SER A 138 7.41 5.40 12.45
CA SER A 138 6.17 4.70 12.19
C SER A 138 6.45 3.33 11.57
N ALA A 139 5.71 2.32 12.00
CA ALA A 139 5.73 1.01 11.39
C ALA A 139 4.31 0.45 11.29
N GLU A 140 4.01 -0.19 10.18
CA GLU A 140 2.71 -0.79 9.95
C GLU A 140 2.80 -2.09 9.16
N ARG A 141 1.88 -3.00 9.45
CA ARG A 141 1.61 -4.18 8.65
C ARG A 141 0.21 -4.10 8.09
N ASN A 142 0.04 -4.57 6.87
CA ASN A 142 -1.28 -4.74 6.29
C ASN A 142 -1.33 -5.95 5.34
N VAL A 143 -2.51 -6.55 5.22
CA VAL A 143 -2.87 -7.44 4.14
C VAL A 143 -3.70 -6.63 3.14
N SER A 144 -3.38 -6.79 1.85
CA SER A 144 -4.10 -6.14 0.77
C SER A 144 -4.58 -7.19 -0.22
N ILE A 145 -5.88 -7.22 -0.46
CA ILE A 145 -6.54 -8.07 -1.43
C ILE A 145 -7.07 -7.15 -2.53
N SER A 146 -6.69 -7.41 -3.77
CA SER A 146 -7.20 -6.71 -4.95
C SER A 146 -7.46 -7.75 -6.02
N LEU A 147 -8.71 -8.22 -6.09
CA LEU A 147 -9.13 -9.26 -7.01
C LEU A 147 -10.05 -8.68 -8.08
N LEU A 148 -9.62 -8.79 -9.32
CA LEU A 148 -10.47 -8.57 -10.49
C LEU A 148 -11.41 -9.76 -10.62
N ALA A 149 -12.71 -9.51 -10.56
CA ALA A 149 -13.74 -10.53 -10.70
C ALA A 149 -14.36 -10.45 -12.10
N GLN A 150 -14.18 -11.48 -12.88
CA GLN A 150 -14.77 -11.62 -14.22
C GLN A 150 -15.96 -12.60 -14.15
N ASN A 151 -17.14 -12.18 -14.57
CA ASN A 151 -18.27 -13.07 -14.70
C ASN A 151 -17.99 -14.10 -15.81
N ARG A 152 -18.15 -15.39 -15.48
CA ARG A 152 -17.92 -16.48 -16.45
C ARG A 152 -18.85 -16.32 -17.64
N GLY A 153 -18.29 -16.24 -18.83
CA GLY A 153 -19.02 -15.95 -20.06
C GLY A 153 -19.09 -14.47 -20.45
N SER A 154 -18.56 -13.55 -19.62
CA SER A 154 -18.34 -12.15 -20.00
C SER A 154 -17.18 -12.05 -21.00
N GLY A 155 -17.31 -11.15 -21.97
CA GLY A 155 -16.21 -10.76 -22.87
C GLY A 155 -15.30 -9.66 -22.30
N ASN A 156 -15.59 -9.15 -21.10
CA ASN A 156 -14.82 -8.09 -20.45
C ASN A 156 -13.55 -8.66 -19.84
N LEU A 157 -12.54 -7.80 -19.65
CA LEU A 157 -11.33 -8.16 -18.91
C LEU A 157 -11.65 -8.44 -17.44
N PHE A 158 -12.56 -7.67 -16.85
CA PHE A 158 -13.17 -7.87 -15.55
C PHE A 158 -14.52 -7.14 -15.50
N ASP A 159 -15.40 -7.52 -14.61
CA ASP A 159 -16.73 -6.93 -14.43
C ASP A 159 -16.85 -6.15 -13.13
N THR A 160 -16.13 -6.55 -12.09
CA THR A 160 -16.04 -5.84 -10.81
C THR A 160 -14.71 -6.12 -10.11
N VAL A 161 -14.44 -5.39 -9.03
CA VAL A 161 -13.23 -5.53 -8.23
C VAL A 161 -13.60 -5.80 -6.77
N PHE A 162 -13.06 -6.87 -6.21
CA PHE A 162 -13.13 -7.13 -4.78
C PHE A 162 -11.84 -6.66 -4.13
N SER A 163 -11.93 -5.65 -3.26
CA SER A 163 -10.77 -5.05 -2.62
C SER A 163 -10.89 -5.01 -1.10
N TYR A 164 -9.76 -5.24 -0.44
CA TYR A 164 -9.60 -5.07 1.00
C TYR A 164 -8.19 -4.63 1.32
N LYS A 165 -8.03 -3.72 2.27
CA LYS A 165 -6.75 -3.39 2.89
C LYS A 165 -6.97 -3.16 4.38
N GLY A 166 -6.23 -3.87 5.21
CA GLY A 166 -6.34 -3.75 6.67
C GLY A 166 -5.18 -4.40 7.41
N ASN A 167 -5.11 -4.14 8.69
CA ASN A 167 -4.15 -4.74 9.63
C ASN A 167 -4.67 -6.02 10.30
N HIS A 168 -5.78 -6.53 9.87
CA HIS A 168 -6.44 -7.74 10.33
C HIS A 168 -6.87 -8.58 9.13
N PHE A 169 -6.95 -9.90 9.29
CA PHE A 169 -7.50 -10.80 8.28
C PHE A 169 -8.47 -11.77 8.94
N ASP A 170 -9.74 -11.63 8.60
CA ASP A 170 -10.80 -12.58 8.93
C ASP A 170 -11.44 -13.09 7.63
N ALA A 171 -11.21 -14.37 7.34
CA ALA A 171 -11.70 -14.98 6.11
C ALA A 171 -13.23 -15.02 6.04
N ASP A 172 -13.92 -15.27 7.16
CA ASP A 172 -15.37 -15.39 7.20
C ASP A 172 -16.04 -14.02 7.01
N GLU A 173 -15.51 -12.98 7.64
CA GLU A 173 -15.96 -11.61 7.46
C GLU A 173 -15.83 -11.18 5.99
N LEU A 174 -14.64 -11.39 5.40
CA LEU A 174 -14.37 -11.00 4.02
C LEU A 174 -15.22 -11.80 3.01
N LEU A 175 -15.40 -13.10 3.23
CA LEU A 175 -16.28 -13.92 2.39
C LEU A 175 -17.73 -13.44 2.47
N SER A 176 -18.20 -13.08 3.66
CA SER A 176 -19.56 -12.53 3.86
C SER A 176 -19.72 -11.20 3.12
N ARG A 177 -18.72 -10.33 3.21
CA ARG A 177 -18.71 -9.04 2.51
C ARG A 177 -18.70 -9.23 0.98
N PHE A 178 -17.76 -10.02 0.46
CA PHE A 178 -17.65 -10.25 -0.99
C PHE A 178 -18.86 -11.00 -1.56
N LYS A 179 -19.50 -11.86 -0.76
CA LYS A 179 -20.78 -12.49 -1.14
C LYS A 179 -21.89 -11.47 -1.32
N LYS A 180 -21.98 -10.46 -0.46
CA LYS A 180 -22.97 -9.38 -0.61
C LYS A 180 -22.70 -8.56 -1.89
N GLU A 181 -21.44 -8.25 -2.19
CA GLU A 181 -21.05 -7.55 -3.41
C GLU A 181 -21.37 -8.41 -4.65
N TYR A 182 -21.11 -9.72 -4.59
CA TYR A 182 -21.47 -10.68 -5.63
C TYR A 182 -22.98 -10.74 -5.87
N ASP A 183 -23.79 -10.83 -4.82
CA ASP A 183 -25.23 -10.89 -4.96
C ASP A 183 -25.79 -9.59 -5.53
N ALA A 184 -25.27 -8.45 -5.09
CA ALA A 184 -25.63 -7.13 -5.59
C ALA A 184 -25.32 -6.95 -7.08
N PHE A 185 -24.24 -7.54 -7.58
CA PHE A 185 -23.86 -7.48 -9.00
C PHE A 185 -24.95 -8.05 -9.93
N TYR A 186 -25.71 -9.04 -9.46
CA TYR A 186 -26.77 -9.67 -10.26
C TYR A 186 -28.16 -9.03 -10.06
N ILE A 187 -28.26 -7.98 -9.26
CA ILE A 187 -29.52 -7.24 -9.12
C ILE A 187 -29.64 -6.24 -10.28
N PRO A 188 -30.60 -6.43 -11.20
CA PRO A 188 -30.78 -5.47 -12.28
C PRO A 188 -31.27 -4.13 -11.72
N ALA A 189 -30.69 -3.03 -12.20
CA ALA A 189 -31.12 -1.68 -11.87
C ALA A 189 -31.31 -0.87 -13.14
N ASP A 190 -32.49 -0.28 -13.31
CA ASP A 190 -32.78 0.68 -14.38
C ASP A 190 -32.45 2.08 -13.87
N ILE A 191 -31.49 2.73 -14.53
CA ILE A 191 -31.13 4.12 -14.25
C ILE A 191 -31.60 4.98 -15.41
N ALA A 192 -32.58 5.84 -15.15
CA ALA A 192 -33.02 6.83 -16.13
C ALA A 192 -31.94 7.91 -16.36
N SER A 193 -31.92 8.51 -17.56
CA SER A 193 -31.01 9.63 -17.80
C SER A 193 -31.41 10.83 -16.93
N GLY A 194 -30.45 11.40 -16.16
CA GLY A 194 -30.74 12.47 -15.23
C GLY A 194 -29.53 12.95 -14.42
N ARG A 195 -29.77 13.87 -13.48
CA ARG A 195 -28.78 14.31 -12.51
C ARG A 195 -29.03 13.57 -11.20
N TYR A 196 -28.00 12.95 -10.69
CA TYR A 196 -28.03 12.19 -9.43
C TYR A 196 -27.04 12.75 -8.42
N PRO A 197 -27.37 12.75 -7.12
CA PRO A 197 -26.37 12.99 -6.10
C PRO A 197 -25.33 11.83 -6.12
N VAL A 198 -24.05 12.19 -6.11
CA VAL A 198 -22.95 11.22 -6.07
C VAL A 198 -22.29 11.32 -4.71
N VAL A 199 -22.21 10.19 -4.01
CA VAL A 199 -21.42 10.04 -2.80
C VAL A 199 -20.08 9.43 -3.20
N MET A 200 -18.99 10.14 -2.92
CA MET A 200 -17.64 9.60 -3.08
C MET A 200 -17.15 9.14 -1.71
N ASP A 201 -16.76 7.89 -1.62
CA ASP A 201 -16.11 7.34 -0.44
C ASP A 201 -14.59 7.49 -0.58
N THR A 202 -13.89 7.68 0.52
CA THR A 202 -12.43 7.62 0.60
C THR A 202 -12.05 6.16 0.75
N ALA A 203 -11.77 5.48 -0.35
CA ALA A 203 -11.23 4.11 -0.34
C ALA A 203 -9.76 4.06 0.03
#